data_2b470bd62b471bf33b821a6c30bdfe3f
#
_entry.id   2b470bd62b471bf33b821a6c30bdfe3f
#
_cell.length_a   1.000
_cell.length_b   1.000
_cell.length_c   1.000
_cell.angle_alpha   90.00
_cell.angle_beta   90.00
_cell.angle_gamma   90.00
#
_symmetry.space_group_name_H-M   'P 1'
#
loop_
_entity.id
_entity.type
_entity.pdbx_description
1 polymer ?
#
loop_
_entity_poly.entity_id
_entity_poly.type
_entity_poly.pdbx_seq_one_letter_code
_entity_poly.pdbx_strand_id
1 'polypeptide(L)'
;VDHVADRDRVAGARRAAGRGARAVVLDDGFQHRRLARDLDIVAIDATDPYGGGRLFPRGLLREPLASLRRADAVVITRAGAVDAASRRDIRRRLEHACSGRAPVVWAEADHVPLRLRSWDGTERPLAALAGARVTACAGIGNPQAFRRTLAGLGADVASFRAFADHHAYTTADLDAVAADARQAAAAFVATTVKDLVKIRRTEVDGRPLVAVEVALEITTGREELERLVLTAVRAAALPPGQSPPIPAS
;
A
#
# COMPACT_ATOMS: atom_id res chain seq x y z
N VAL A 1 -4.37 6.94 15.50
CA VAL A 1 -2.96 7.21 15.18
C VAL A 1 -2.85 8.67 14.78
N ASP A 2 -2.01 9.45 15.49
CA ASP A 2 -1.77 10.84 15.16
C ASP A 2 -0.91 10.93 13.90
N HIS A 3 -1.27 11.86 13.02
CA HIS A 3 -0.53 12.14 11.79
C HIS A 3 0.20 13.47 11.91
N VAL A 4 1.51 13.48 11.61
CA VAL A 4 2.34 14.70 11.59
C VAL A 4 2.94 14.84 10.20
N ALA A 5 2.45 15.82 9.43
CA ALA A 5 3.06 16.20 8.15
C ALA A 5 4.13 17.25 8.40
N ASP A 6 5.38 16.97 8.05
CA ASP A 6 6.49 17.90 8.13
C ASP A 6 7.53 17.58 7.05
N ARG A 7 8.10 18.62 6.43
CA ARG A 7 9.20 18.46 5.46
C ARG A 7 10.51 18.06 6.17
N ASP A 8 10.72 18.56 7.39
CA ASP A 8 11.80 18.10 8.26
C ASP A 8 11.31 16.93 9.12
N ARG A 9 11.70 15.71 8.74
CA ARG A 9 11.32 14.48 9.43
C ARG A 9 11.82 14.44 10.88
N VAL A 10 12.96 15.10 11.19
CA VAL A 10 13.48 15.18 12.56
C VAL A 10 12.58 16.06 13.41
N ALA A 11 12.18 17.22 12.90
CA ALA A 11 11.24 18.11 13.59
C ALA A 11 9.87 17.44 13.76
N GLY A 12 9.38 16.72 12.74
CA GLY A 12 8.15 15.94 12.80
C GLY A 12 8.18 14.87 13.87
N ALA A 13 9.26 14.09 13.96
CA ALA A 13 9.44 13.05 14.97
C ALA A 13 9.49 13.64 16.39
N ARG A 14 10.23 14.75 16.60
CA ARG A 14 10.26 15.46 17.89
C ARG A 14 8.88 15.96 18.29
N ARG A 15 8.09 16.48 17.35
CA ARG A 15 6.72 16.93 17.61
C ARG A 15 5.80 15.76 17.99
N ALA A 16 5.91 14.62 17.31
CA ALA A 16 5.17 13.41 17.68
C ALA A 16 5.54 12.94 19.09
N ALA A 17 6.83 12.87 19.42
CA ALA A 17 7.31 12.52 20.76
C ALA A 17 6.81 13.50 21.82
N GLY A 18 6.83 14.82 21.57
CA GLY A 18 6.29 15.85 22.47
C GLY A 18 4.77 15.73 22.69
N ARG A 19 4.04 15.04 21.83
CA ARG A 19 2.62 14.70 21.99
C ARG A 19 2.39 13.35 22.68
N GLY A 20 3.46 12.70 23.15
CA GLY A 20 3.39 11.43 23.86
C GLY A 20 3.43 10.19 22.96
N ALA A 21 3.81 10.31 21.68
CA ALA A 21 3.99 9.17 20.83
C ALA A 21 5.15 8.29 21.34
N ARG A 22 4.88 7.00 21.58
CA ARG A 22 5.87 6.02 22.03
C ARG A 22 6.59 5.33 20.87
N ALA A 23 6.01 5.39 19.68
CA ALA A 23 6.59 4.91 18.43
C ALA A 23 6.22 5.87 17.30
N VAL A 24 7.11 6.05 16.35
CA VAL A 24 6.90 6.89 15.16
C VAL A 24 7.14 6.04 13.93
N VAL A 25 6.14 5.95 13.06
CA VAL A 25 6.26 5.30 11.75
C VAL A 25 6.53 6.37 10.70
N LEU A 26 7.62 6.21 9.95
CA LEU A 26 7.95 7.10 8.84
C LEU A 26 7.38 6.52 7.54
N ASP A 27 6.46 7.23 6.92
CA ASP A 27 6.02 6.93 5.56
C ASP A 27 7.09 7.38 4.57
N ASP A 28 7.49 6.46 3.67
CA ASP A 28 8.57 6.67 2.67
C ASP A 28 9.89 7.18 3.29
N GLY A 29 10.26 6.57 4.44
CA GLY A 29 11.37 7.05 5.26
C GLY A 29 12.75 6.47 4.94
N PHE A 30 12.88 5.46 4.07
CA PHE A 30 14.12 4.69 3.89
C PHE A 30 15.30 5.53 3.40
N GLN A 31 15.08 6.53 2.53
CA GLN A 31 16.08 7.46 2.04
C GLN A 31 16.45 8.54 3.07
N HIS A 32 15.67 8.71 4.14
CA HIS A 32 15.83 9.82 5.08
C HIS A 32 16.82 9.50 6.20
N ARG A 33 18.10 9.51 5.88
CA ARG A 33 19.22 9.04 6.72
C ARG A 33 19.57 9.93 7.91
N ARG A 34 19.00 11.17 8.00
CA ARG A 34 19.28 12.12 9.10
C ARG A 34 18.57 11.77 10.42
N LEU A 35 17.53 10.95 10.35
CA LEU A 35 16.80 10.45 11.53
C LEU A 35 17.24 9.00 11.77
N ALA A 36 17.81 8.74 12.95
CA ALA A 36 18.10 7.37 13.38
C ALA A 36 16.79 6.57 13.47
N ARG A 37 16.83 5.30 13.09
CA ARG A 37 15.68 4.39 13.12
C ARG A 37 16.08 3.11 13.81
N ASP A 38 15.15 2.57 14.56
CA ASP A 38 15.31 1.29 15.27
C ASP A 38 14.97 0.11 14.35
N LEU A 39 14.18 0.37 13.27
CA LEU A 39 13.73 -0.64 12.34
C LEU A 39 13.48 -0.02 10.96
N ASP A 40 14.06 -0.62 9.93
CA ASP A 40 13.82 -0.30 8.52
C ASP A 40 13.13 -1.48 7.82
N ILE A 41 11.86 -1.30 7.43
CA ILE A 41 11.10 -2.25 6.62
C ILE A 41 10.96 -1.70 5.20
N VAL A 42 11.36 -2.47 4.20
CA VAL A 42 11.27 -2.08 2.79
C VAL A 42 10.23 -2.93 2.08
N ALA A 43 9.25 -2.26 1.46
CA ALA A 43 8.27 -2.91 0.59
C ALA A 43 8.80 -2.96 -0.86
N ILE A 44 8.70 -4.14 -1.48
CA ILE A 44 9.13 -4.38 -2.86
C ILE A 44 7.96 -4.98 -3.64
N ASP A 45 7.58 -4.33 -4.73
CA ASP A 45 6.52 -4.82 -5.62
C ASP A 45 7.01 -6.01 -6.44
N ALA A 46 6.41 -7.18 -6.26
CA ALA A 46 6.78 -8.40 -7.00
C ALA A 46 6.62 -8.24 -8.52
N THR A 47 5.74 -7.35 -8.98
CA THR A 47 5.50 -7.15 -10.42
C THR A 47 6.54 -6.26 -11.09
N ASP A 48 7.27 -5.45 -10.33
CA ASP A 48 8.44 -4.67 -10.79
C ASP A 48 9.46 -4.51 -9.64
N PRO A 49 10.13 -5.60 -9.23
CA PRO A 49 10.98 -5.60 -8.04
C PRO A 49 12.28 -4.80 -8.20
N TYR A 50 12.61 -4.41 -9.41
CA TYR A 50 13.88 -3.78 -9.75
C TYR A 50 13.72 -2.37 -10.34
N GLY A 51 12.48 -1.84 -10.45
CA GLY A 51 12.22 -0.50 -10.97
C GLY A 51 12.86 -0.23 -12.33
N GLY A 52 12.77 -1.19 -13.27
CA GLY A 52 13.45 -1.14 -14.55
C GLY A 52 14.98 -1.29 -14.46
N GLY A 53 15.54 -1.67 -13.30
CA GLY A 53 16.98 -1.92 -13.08
C GLY A 53 17.86 -0.68 -13.09
N ARG A 54 17.28 0.52 -13.07
CA ARG A 54 18.00 1.80 -13.15
C ARG A 54 17.50 2.80 -12.12
N LEU A 55 18.40 3.68 -11.69
CA LEU A 55 18.08 4.78 -10.78
C LEU A 55 17.28 5.88 -11.52
N PHE A 56 16.42 6.56 -10.76
CA PHE A 56 15.73 7.76 -11.25
C PHE A 56 16.75 8.80 -11.79
N PRO A 57 16.49 9.50 -12.90
CA PRO A 57 15.25 9.46 -13.71
C PRO A 57 15.23 8.38 -14.82
N ARG A 58 16.29 7.58 -14.97
CA ARG A 58 16.40 6.56 -16.04
C ARG A 58 15.65 5.25 -15.73
N GLY A 59 15.20 5.06 -14.51
CA GLY A 59 14.37 3.98 -13.99
C GLY A 59 13.62 4.45 -12.76
N LEU A 60 13.01 3.52 -12.01
CA LEU A 60 12.18 3.84 -10.85
C LEU A 60 12.88 3.64 -9.50
N LEU A 61 14.10 3.08 -9.50
CA LEU A 61 14.86 2.92 -8.25
C LEU A 61 15.28 4.29 -7.71
N ARG A 62 14.96 4.55 -6.45
CA ARG A 62 15.41 5.75 -5.71
C ARG A 62 16.84 5.61 -5.21
N GLU A 63 17.25 4.37 -4.90
CA GLU A 63 18.61 4.01 -4.47
C GLU A 63 19.05 2.70 -5.14
N PRO A 64 20.37 2.42 -5.23
CA PRO A 64 20.86 1.13 -5.69
C PRO A 64 20.30 -0.02 -4.83
N LEU A 65 20.07 -1.20 -5.42
CA LEU A 65 19.58 -2.38 -4.70
C LEU A 65 20.49 -2.74 -3.50
N ALA A 66 21.79 -2.50 -3.59
CA ALA A 66 22.74 -2.66 -2.48
C ALA A 66 22.37 -1.86 -1.21
N SER A 67 21.54 -0.83 -1.32
CA SER A 67 21.04 -0.07 -0.17
C SER A 67 20.15 -0.89 0.75
N LEU A 68 19.55 -2.00 0.27
CA LEU A 68 18.77 -2.94 1.07
C LEU A 68 19.55 -3.58 2.22
N ARG A 69 20.91 -3.54 2.18
CA ARG A 69 21.73 -3.94 3.33
C ARG A 69 21.45 -3.15 4.63
N ARG A 70 20.71 -2.02 4.54
CA ARG A 70 20.26 -1.25 5.72
C ARG A 70 18.91 -1.70 6.22
N ALA A 71 18.15 -2.44 5.41
CA ALA A 71 16.85 -2.92 5.80
C ALA A 71 16.97 -4.08 6.80
N ASP A 72 16.13 -4.08 7.80
CA ASP A 72 16.00 -5.18 8.76
C ASP A 72 14.99 -6.21 8.25
N ALA A 73 13.98 -5.75 7.52
CA ALA A 73 13.01 -6.62 6.87
C ALA A 73 12.68 -6.15 5.44
N VAL A 74 12.35 -7.11 4.58
CA VAL A 74 11.76 -6.88 3.26
C VAL A 74 10.40 -7.55 3.19
N VAL A 75 9.40 -6.81 2.73
CA VAL A 75 8.06 -7.31 2.43
C VAL A 75 7.85 -7.28 0.92
N ILE A 76 7.76 -8.46 0.31
CA ILE A 76 7.42 -8.60 -1.11
C ILE A 76 5.92 -8.44 -1.24
N THR A 77 5.47 -7.32 -1.77
CA THR A 77 4.04 -7.01 -1.98
C THR A 77 3.58 -7.53 -3.34
N ARG A 78 2.26 -7.74 -3.49
CA ARG A 78 1.65 -8.37 -4.68
C ARG A 78 2.28 -9.74 -4.97
N ALA A 79 2.61 -10.48 -3.94
CA ALA A 79 3.30 -11.77 -4.04
C ALA A 79 2.49 -12.79 -4.85
N GLY A 80 1.17 -12.80 -4.72
CA GLY A 80 0.27 -13.65 -5.49
C GLY A 80 0.15 -13.29 -6.99
N ALA A 81 0.67 -12.12 -7.42
CA ALA A 81 0.69 -11.75 -8.83
C ALA A 81 1.81 -12.44 -9.64
N VAL A 82 2.74 -13.11 -8.97
CA VAL A 82 3.85 -13.86 -9.56
C VAL A 82 3.92 -15.26 -8.96
N ASP A 83 4.49 -16.21 -9.69
CA ASP A 83 4.65 -17.58 -9.22
C ASP A 83 5.72 -17.72 -8.12
N ALA A 84 5.73 -18.86 -7.43
CA ALA A 84 6.66 -19.11 -6.34
C ALA A 84 8.14 -19.16 -6.79
N ALA A 85 8.43 -19.55 -8.03
CA ALA A 85 9.79 -19.57 -8.56
C ALA A 85 10.30 -18.14 -8.76
N SER A 86 9.47 -17.28 -9.32
CA SER A 86 9.73 -15.84 -9.49
C SER A 86 9.98 -15.14 -8.13
N ARG A 87 9.16 -15.41 -7.10
CA ARG A 87 9.38 -14.87 -5.76
C ARG A 87 10.73 -15.29 -5.18
N ARG A 88 11.10 -16.57 -5.31
CA ARG A 88 12.42 -17.06 -4.87
C ARG A 88 13.58 -16.41 -5.65
N ASP A 89 13.42 -16.18 -6.95
CA ASP A 89 14.42 -15.49 -7.76
C ASP A 89 14.58 -14.02 -7.34
N ILE A 90 13.47 -13.32 -7.13
CA ILE A 90 13.48 -11.95 -6.59
C ILE A 90 14.29 -11.90 -5.29
N ARG A 91 13.92 -12.72 -4.32
CA ARG A 91 14.62 -12.78 -3.02
C ARG A 91 16.11 -13.04 -3.19
N ARG A 92 16.50 -14.07 -3.94
CA ARG A 92 17.90 -14.43 -4.19
C ARG A 92 18.70 -13.29 -4.79
N ARG A 93 18.15 -12.58 -5.79
CA ARG A 93 18.82 -11.44 -6.44
C ARG A 93 18.99 -10.25 -5.50
N LEU A 94 17.98 -9.98 -4.68
CA LEU A 94 18.05 -8.90 -3.69
C LEU A 94 19.05 -9.21 -2.58
N GLU A 95 19.09 -10.46 -2.09
CA GLU A 95 20.08 -10.93 -1.13
C GLU A 95 21.51 -10.81 -1.71
N HIS A 96 21.70 -11.22 -2.96
CA HIS A 96 23.00 -11.10 -3.64
C HIS A 96 23.45 -9.62 -3.76
N ALA A 97 22.51 -8.71 -4.08
CA ALA A 97 22.81 -7.28 -4.16
C ALA A 97 23.23 -6.65 -2.82
N CYS A 98 22.90 -7.26 -1.69
CA CYS A 98 23.23 -6.80 -0.35
C CYS A 98 24.69 -7.09 0.07
N SER A 99 25.49 -7.83 -0.72
CA SER A 99 26.91 -8.09 -0.50
C SER A 99 27.25 -8.53 0.94
N GLY A 100 26.57 -9.55 1.46
CA GLY A 100 26.87 -10.19 2.75
C GLY A 100 26.07 -9.71 3.96
N ARG A 101 25.32 -8.61 3.88
CA ARG A 101 24.33 -8.22 4.88
C ARG A 101 22.94 -8.15 4.26
N ALA A 102 22.29 -9.29 4.17
CA ALA A 102 20.88 -9.38 3.75
C ALA A 102 19.94 -8.96 4.91
N PRO A 103 18.74 -8.51 4.61
CA PRO A 103 17.67 -8.34 5.60
C PRO A 103 17.43 -9.63 6.39
N VAL A 104 17.17 -9.48 7.70
CA VAL A 104 16.98 -10.63 8.61
C VAL A 104 15.64 -11.30 8.39
N VAL A 105 14.61 -10.50 8.08
CA VAL A 105 13.24 -10.99 7.89
C VAL A 105 12.78 -10.75 6.46
N TRP A 106 12.16 -11.79 5.88
CA TRP A 106 11.49 -11.74 4.59
C TRP A 106 10.03 -12.14 4.77
N ALA A 107 9.13 -11.29 4.31
CA ALA A 107 7.71 -11.54 4.32
C ALA A 107 7.12 -11.36 2.92
N GLU A 108 6.00 -12.02 2.66
CA GLU A 108 5.20 -11.84 1.45
C GLU A 108 3.84 -11.27 1.84
N ALA A 109 3.31 -10.39 1.01
CA ALA A 109 2.03 -9.74 1.26
C ALA A 109 1.24 -9.53 -0.03
N ASP A 110 -0.08 -9.56 0.09
CA ASP A 110 -1.00 -9.26 -0.99
C ASP A 110 -2.01 -8.19 -0.60
N HIS A 111 -2.51 -7.50 -1.62
CA HIS A 111 -3.62 -6.58 -1.45
C HIS A 111 -4.93 -7.36 -1.58
N VAL A 112 -5.64 -7.49 -0.46
CA VAL A 112 -6.93 -8.19 -0.42
C VAL A 112 -8.07 -7.20 -0.27
N PRO A 113 -9.13 -7.29 -1.09
CA PRO A 113 -10.34 -6.53 -0.88
C PRO A 113 -10.99 -6.89 0.46
N LEU A 114 -11.40 -5.88 1.24
CA LEU A 114 -12.05 -6.07 2.54
C LEU A 114 -13.55 -5.83 2.47
N ARG A 115 -13.95 -4.69 1.92
CA ARG A 115 -15.32 -4.22 1.88
C ARG A 115 -15.48 -3.12 0.83
N LEU A 116 -16.72 -2.76 0.57
CA LEU A 116 -17.06 -1.56 -0.17
C LEU A 116 -17.37 -0.44 0.82
N ARG A 117 -16.88 0.76 0.53
CA ARG A 117 -17.08 1.94 1.37
C ARG A 117 -17.59 3.11 0.56
N SER A 118 -18.59 3.82 1.08
CA SER A 118 -19.08 5.09 0.55
C SER A 118 -18.44 6.28 1.29
N TRP A 119 -18.60 7.48 0.73
CA TRP A 119 -18.00 8.69 1.31
C TRP A 119 -18.54 9.03 2.71
N ASP A 120 -19.80 8.75 2.99
CA ASP A 120 -20.47 8.94 4.29
C ASP A 120 -20.05 7.92 5.36
N GLY A 121 -19.16 6.99 5.02
CA GLY A 121 -18.72 5.92 5.89
C GLY A 121 -19.59 4.66 5.83
N THR A 122 -20.67 4.65 5.05
CA THR A 122 -21.48 3.44 4.85
C THR A 122 -20.63 2.32 4.24
N GLU A 123 -20.70 1.15 4.85
CA GLU A 123 -19.98 -0.06 4.43
C GLU A 123 -20.98 -1.07 3.81
N ARG A 124 -20.49 -1.80 2.80
CA ARG A 124 -21.22 -2.88 2.14
C ARG A 124 -20.30 -4.10 1.97
N PRO A 125 -20.84 -5.31 2.02
CA PRO A 125 -20.05 -6.51 1.73
C PRO A 125 -19.60 -6.52 0.26
N LEU A 126 -18.44 -7.11 0.00
CA LEU A 126 -17.91 -7.27 -1.37
C LEU A 126 -18.87 -8.03 -2.27
N ALA A 127 -19.65 -8.98 -1.70
CA ALA A 127 -20.65 -9.75 -2.41
C ALA A 127 -21.74 -8.89 -3.10
N ALA A 128 -21.89 -7.62 -2.70
CA ALA A 128 -22.81 -6.69 -3.39
C ALA A 128 -22.39 -6.39 -4.84
N LEU A 129 -21.14 -6.65 -5.20
CA LEU A 129 -20.66 -6.52 -6.59
C LEU A 129 -20.79 -7.81 -7.41
N ALA A 130 -21.02 -8.96 -6.78
CA ALA A 130 -21.12 -10.23 -7.47
C ALA A 130 -22.32 -10.24 -8.44
N GLY A 131 -22.05 -10.42 -9.74
CA GLY A 131 -23.05 -10.33 -10.81
C GLY A 131 -23.57 -8.92 -11.07
N ALA A 132 -23.18 -7.92 -10.29
CA ALA A 132 -23.63 -6.56 -10.51
C ALA A 132 -22.91 -5.93 -11.71
N ARG A 133 -23.69 -5.19 -12.52
CA ARG A 133 -23.16 -4.41 -13.62
C ARG A 133 -22.59 -3.09 -13.09
N VAL A 134 -21.31 -2.82 -13.37
CA VAL A 134 -20.54 -1.74 -12.75
C VAL A 134 -19.90 -0.85 -13.79
N THR A 135 -20.01 0.46 -13.61
CA THR A 135 -19.11 1.43 -14.22
C THR A 135 -18.02 1.76 -13.23
N ALA A 136 -16.76 1.67 -13.61
CA ALA A 136 -15.66 1.95 -12.71
C ALA A 136 -14.81 3.13 -13.20
N CYS A 137 -14.21 3.87 -12.25
CA CYS A 137 -13.25 4.92 -12.53
C CYS A 137 -12.09 4.88 -11.54
N ALA A 138 -10.87 5.18 -12.03
CA ALA A 138 -9.70 5.22 -11.18
C ALA A 138 -8.62 6.18 -11.69
N GLY A 139 -8.08 7.02 -10.78
CA GLY A 139 -6.94 7.91 -10.98
C GLY A 139 -5.74 7.45 -10.18
N ILE A 140 -5.22 6.26 -10.49
CA ILE A 140 -4.09 5.59 -9.83
C ILE A 140 -3.08 5.09 -10.87
N GLY A 141 -1.83 4.86 -10.46
CA GLY A 141 -0.74 4.44 -11.35
C GLY A 141 -0.96 3.09 -12.06
N ASN A 142 -1.81 2.20 -11.53
CA ASN A 142 -2.15 0.92 -12.18
C ASN A 142 -3.67 0.68 -12.21
N PRO A 143 -4.42 1.38 -13.07
CA PRO A 143 -5.88 1.25 -13.16
C PRO A 143 -6.34 -0.14 -13.61
N GLN A 144 -5.53 -0.86 -14.40
CA GLN A 144 -5.86 -2.21 -14.84
C GLN A 144 -5.84 -3.22 -13.69
N ALA A 145 -5.02 -3.01 -12.66
CA ALA A 145 -5.05 -3.83 -11.46
C ALA A 145 -6.40 -3.67 -10.73
N PHE A 146 -6.92 -2.44 -10.63
CA PHE A 146 -8.24 -2.18 -10.05
C PHE A 146 -9.36 -2.85 -10.84
N ARG A 147 -9.31 -2.77 -12.18
CA ARG A 147 -10.28 -3.47 -13.03
C ARG A 147 -10.26 -4.98 -12.80
N ARG A 148 -9.07 -5.60 -12.67
CA ARG A 148 -8.95 -7.03 -12.34
C ARG A 148 -9.51 -7.36 -10.96
N THR A 149 -9.28 -6.47 -9.97
CA THR A 149 -9.86 -6.63 -8.63
C THR A 149 -11.39 -6.69 -8.70
N LEU A 150 -12.04 -5.77 -9.41
CA LEU A 150 -13.50 -5.78 -9.59
C LEU A 150 -14.00 -7.05 -10.28
N ALA A 151 -13.34 -7.47 -11.35
CA ALA A 151 -13.67 -8.72 -12.04
C ALA A 151 -13.49 -9.95 -11.13
N GLY A 152 -12.43 -9.98 -10.31
CA GLY A 152 -12.20 -11.02 -9.30
C GLY A 152 -13.28 -11.07 -8.21
N LEU A 153 -13.95 -9.95 -7.95
CA LEU A 153 -15.12 -9.88 -7.06
C LEU A 153 -16.42 -10.31 -7.74
N GLY A 154 -16.36 -10.76 -8.99
CA GLY A 154 -17.53 -11.19 -9.78
C GLY A 154 -18.33 -10.04 -10.37
N ALA A 155 -17.82 -8.80 -10.40
CA ALA A 155 -18.49 -7.67 -11.02
C ALA A 155 -18.43 -7.75 -12.56
N ASP A 156 -19.55 -7.44 -13.22
CA ASP A 156 -19.60 -7.15 -14.66
C ASP A 156 -19.12 -5.70 -14.88
N VAL A 157 -17.84 -5.52 -15.20
CA VAL A 157 -17.24 -4.19 -15.43
C VAL A 157 -17.58 -3.73 -16.85
N ALA A 158 -18.80 -3.21 -17.03
CA ALA A 158 -19.35 -2.82 -18.32
C ALA A 158 -18.73 -1.55 -18.90
N SER A 159 -18.20 -0.65 -18.05
CA SER A 159 -17.43 0.53 -18.45
C SER A 159 -16.30 0.79 -17.46
N PHE A 160 -15.17 1.27 -17.97
CA PHE A 160 -14.02 1.62 -17.16
C PHE A 160 -13.32 2.88 -17.67
N ARG A 161 -13.28 3.92 -16.84
CA ARG A 161 -12.61 5.20 -17.15
C ARG A 161 -11.34 5.35 -16.32
N ALA A 162 -10.20 5.31 -16.99
CA ALA A 162 -8.91 5.57 -16.35
C ALA A 162 -8.58 7.07 -16.42
N PHE A 163 -8.17 7.64 -15.30
CA PHE A 163 -7.62 8.99 -15.19
C PHE A 163 -6.12 8.93 -14.90
N ALA A 164 -5.43 10.06 -15.05
CA ALA A 164 -4.03 10.19 -14.66
C ALA A 164 -3.86 9.91 -13.16
N ASP A 165 -2.69 9.42 -12.76
CA ASP A 165 -2.41 9.24 -11.34
C ASP A 165 -2.52 10.57 -10.58
N HIS A 166 -3.08 10.51 -9.38
CA HIS A 166 -3.39 11.68 -8.55
C HIS A 166 -4.38 12.69 -9.18
N HIS A 167 -5.19 12.27 -10.14
CA HIS A 167 -6.18 13.14 -10.80
C HIS A 167 -7.06 13.91 -9.80
N ALA A 168 -7.28 15.19 -10.09
CA ALA A 168 -8.24 16.04 -9.39
C ALA A 168 -9.57 16.01 -10.14
N TYR A 169 -10.57 15.35 -9.58
CA TYR A 169 -11.87 15.15 -10.25
C TYR A 169 -12.65 16.46 -10.38
N THR A 170 -13.07 16.78 -11.59
CA THR A 170 -13.95 17.91 -11.91
C THR A 170 -15.41 17.45 -12.04
N THR A 171 -16.35 18.41 -12.08
CA THR A 171 -17.75 18.10 -12.38
C THR A 171 -17.89 17.43 -13.75
N ALA A 172 -17.16 17.92 -14.77
CA ALA A 172 -17.22 17.34 -16.10
C ALA A 172 -16.73 15.88 -16.13
N ASP A 173 -15.73 15.51 -15.31
CA ASP A 173 -15.29 14.12 -15.18
C ASP A 173 -16.41 13.24 -14.61
N LEU A 174 -17.11 13.73 -13.58
CA LEU A 174 -18.22 12.99 -12.96
C LEU A 174 -19.44 12.90 -13.88
N ASP A 175 -19.70 13.93 -14.67
CA ASP A 175 -20.75 13.90 -15.70
C ASP A 175 -20.42 12.87 -16.79
N ALA A 176 -19.16 12.74 -17.16
CA ALA A 176 -18.70 11.72 -18.10
C ALA A 176 -18.84 10.31 -17.51
N VAL A 177 -18.48 10.10 -16.24
CA VAL A 177 -18.71 8.83 -15.51
C VAL A 177 -20.20 8.51 -15.41
N ALA A 178 -21.05 9.52 -15.14
CA ALA A 178 -22.49 9.39 -15.10
C ALA A 178 -23.07 8.95 -16.46
N ALA A 179 -22.59 9.53 -17.56
CA ALA A 179 -22.99 9.15 -18.91
C ALA A 179 -22.62 7.69 -19.22
N ASP A 180 -21.38 7.29 -18.90
CA ASP A 180 -20.92 5.90 -19.03
C ASP A 180 -21.80 4.95 -18.21
N ALA A 181 -22.15 5.33 -16.99
CA ALA A 181 -22.98 4.51 -16.09
C ALA A 181 -24.42 4.35 -16.60
N ARG A 182 -25.00 5.41 -17.19
CA ARG A 182 -26.31 5.35 -17.85
C ARG A 182 -26.27 4.41 -19.06
N GLN A 183 -25.29 4.63 -19.95
CA GLN A 183 -25.16 3.81 -21.16
C GLN A 183 -24.92 2.34 -20.83
N ALA A 184 -24.16 2.07 -19.80
CA ALA A 184 -23.90 0.72 -19.32
C ALA A 184 -25.05 0.11 -18.52
N ALA A 185 -26.11 0.85 -18.18
CA ALA A 185 -27.14 0.45 -17.23
C ALA A 185 -26.53 -0.10 -15.91
N ALA A 186 -25.49 0.57 -15.42
CA ALA A 186 -24.75 0.14 -14.24
C ALA A 186 -25.58 0.27 -12.96
N ALA A 187 -25.48 -0.71 -12.07
CA ALA A 187 -26.09 -0.68 -10.74
C ALA A 187 -25.22 0.11 -9.73
N PHE A 188 -23.89 0.12 -9.94
CA PHE A 188 -22.93 0.82 -9.10
C PHE A 188 -21.95 1.63 -9.95
N VAL A 189 -21.45 2.71 -9.36
CA VAL A 189 -20.18 3.33 -9.78
C VAL A 189 -19.11 2.91 -8.78
N ALA A 190 -18.05 2.26 -9.26
CA ALA A 190 -16.95 1.77 -8.42
C ALA A 190 -15.69 2.59 -8.61
N THR A 191 -14.98 2.86 -7.51
CA THR A 191 -13.72 3.60 -7.52
C THR A 191 -12.75 3.07 -6.46
N THR A 192 -11.57 3.69 -6.32
CA THR A 192 -10.62 3.40 -5.24
C THR A 192 -10.88 4.29 -4.03
N VAL A 193 -10.42 3.90 -2.84
CA VAL A 193 -10.51 4.76 -1.64
C VAL A 193 -9.75 6.06 -1.84
N LYS A 194 -8.60 6.03 -2.55
CA LYS A 194 -7.81 7.24 -2.89
C LYS A 194 -8.60 8.24 -3.74
N ASP A 195 -9.43 7.75 -4.63
CA ASP A 195 -10.25 8.60 -5.50
C ASP A 195 -11.53 9.03 -4.80
N LEU A 196 -12.15 8.16 -4.00
CA LEU A 196 -13.34 8.49 -3.22
C LEU A 196 -13.12 9.72 -2.33
N VAL A 197 -11.96 9.84 -1.67
CA VAL A 197 -11.64 10.99 -0.80
C VAL A 197 -11.47 12.31 -1.57
N LYS A 198 -11.24 12.24 -2.88
CA LYS A 198 -11.19 13.41 -3.78
C LYS A 198 -12.57 13.73 -4.36
N ILE A 199 -13.34 12.70 -4.75
CA ILE A 199 -14.68 12.83 -5.33
C ILE A 199 -15.69 13.34 -4.29
N ARG A 200 -15.64 12.85 -3.05
CA ARG A 200 -16.46 13.27 -1.89
C ARG A 200 -17.97 13.21 -2.16
N ARG A 201 -18.44 12.15 -2.82
CA ARG A 201 -19.86 11.90 -3.11
C ARG A 201 -20.24 10.50 -2.69
N THR A 202 -21.52 10.30 -2.37
CA THR A 202 -22.10 9.00 -2.04
C THR A 202 -22.70 8.32 -3.26
N GLU A 203 -22.98 9.11 -4.32
CA GLU A 203 -23.61 8.65 -5.55
C GLU A 203 -23.12 9.44 -6.77
N VAL A 204 -23.31 8.87 -7.93
CA VAL A 204 -23.16 9.50 -9.24
C VAL A 204 -24.41 9.17 -10.07
N ASP A 205 -25.19 10.20 -10.42
CA ASP A 205 -26.43 10.07 -11.19
C ASP A 205 -27.42 9.06 -10.57
N GLY A 206 -27.67 9.18 -9.25
CA GLY A 206 -28.55 8.31 -8.49
C GLY A 206 -28.04 6.88 -8.28
N ARG A 207 -26.83 6.55 -8.73
CA ARG A 207 -26.20 5.24 -8.52
C ARG A 207 -25.21 5.31 -7.36
N PRO A 208 -25.24 4.35 -6.42
CA PRO A 208 -24.29 4.33 -5.32
C PRO A 208 -22.85 4.37 -5.83
N LEU A 209 -22.05 5.35 -5.31
CA LEU A 209 -20.61 5.39 -5.51
C LEU A 209 -19.93 4.64 -4.38
N VAL A 210 -19.23 3.56 -4.72
CA VAL A 210 -18.56 2.69 -3.77
C VAL A 210 -17.07 2.57 -4.09
N ALA A 211 -16.24 2.66 -3.07
CA ALA A 211 -14.83 2.34 -3.21
C ALA A 211 -14.54 0.94 -2.66
N VAL A 212 -13.70 0.20 -3.37
CA VAL A 212 -13.15 -1.05 -2.84
C VAL A 212 -12.04 -0.70 -1.86
N GLU A 213 -12.28 -0.95 -0.59
CA GLU A 213 -11.25 -0.86 0.44
C GLU A 213 -10.40 -2.13 0.40
N VAL A 214 -9.09 -1.95 0.33
CA VAL A 214 -8.12 -3.05 0.32
C VAL A 214 -7.24 -2.98 1.55
N ALA A 215 -6.85 -4.14 2.10
CA ALA A 215 -5.81 -4.26 3.10
C ALA A 215 -4.58 -4.92 2.51
N LEU A 216 -3.44 -4.68 3.14
CA LEU A 216 -2.25 -5.46 2.92
C LEU A 216 -2.27 -6.63 3.89
N GLU A 217 -2.40 -7.86 3.37
CA GLU A 217 -2.34 -9.08 4.17
C GLU A 217 -0.97 -9.72 4.05
N ILE A 218 -0.32 -9.99 5.17
CA ILE A 218 0.94 -10.74 5.19
C ILE A 218 0.59 -12.22 5.06
N THR A 219 0.97 -12.80 3.93
CA THR A 219 0.67 -14.20 3.57
C THR A 219 1.75 -15.18 4.01
N THR A 220 3.00 -14.69 4.13
CA THR A 220 4.15 -15.48 4.57
C THR A 220 5.07 -14.63 5.45
N GLY A 221 5.68 -15.21 6.48
CA GLY A 221 6.64 -14.53 7.36
C GLY A 221 6.00 -13.52 8.34
N ARG A 222 4.70 -13.67 8.63
CA ARG A 222 3.95 -12.78 9.54
C ARG A 222 4.55 -12.81 10.95
N GLU A 223 4.77 -13.98 11.51
CA GLU A 223 5.22 -14.12 12.90
C GLU A 223 6.61 -13.52 13.11
N GLU A 224 7.52 -13.74 12.18
CA GLU A 224 8.87 -13.19 12.21
C GLU A 224 8.86 -11.65 12.10
N LEU A 225 8.03 -11.13 11.20
CA LEU A 225 7.88 -9.68 11.01
C LEU A 225 7.25 -9.02 12.26
N GLU A 226 6.20 -9.61 12.83
CA GLU A 226 5.56 -9.12 14.04
C GLU A 226 6.53 -9.16 15.23
N ARG A 227 7.30 -10.23 15.38
CA ARG A 227 8.32 -10.36 16.43
C ARG A 227 9.39 -9.27 16.29
N LEU A 228 9.86 -9.01 15.08
CA LEU A 228 10.84 -7.97 14.79
C LEU A 228 10.30 -6.58 15.18
N VAL A 229 9.08 -6.26 14.76
CA VAL A 229 8.42 -4.98 15.10
C VAL A 229 8.23 -4.83 16.62
N LEU A 230 7.71 -5.88 17.28
CA LEU A 230 7.48 -5.84 18.73
C LEU A 230 8.78 -5.70 19.51
N THR A 231 9.87 -6.32 19.04
CA THR A 231 11.19 -6.19 19.67
C THR A 231 11.70 -4.76 19.58
N ALA A 232 11.62 -4.14 18.38
CA ALA A 232 12.02 -2.75 18.19
C ALA A 232 11.20 -1.78 19.07
N VAL A 233 9.87 -1.96 19.13
CA VAL A 233 8.99 -1.12 19.96
C VAL A 233 9.29 -1.29 21.46
N ARG A 234 9.59 -2.51 21.91
CA ARG A 234 9.91 -2.78 23.33
C ARG A 234 11.29 -2.25 23.72
N ALA A 235 12.29 -2.41 22.87
CA ALA A 235 13.64 -1.89 23.09
C ALA A 235 13.62 -0.36 23.26
N ALA A 236 12.84 0.34 22.45
CA ALA A 236 12.67 1.79 22.55
C ALA A 236 11.91 2.25 23.81
N ALA A 237 11.19 1.35 24.50
CA ALA A 237 10.45 1.66 25.72
C ALA A 237 11.28 1.49 27.01
N LEU A 238 12.50 0.95 26.92
CA LEU A 238 13.41 0.79 28.07
C LEU A 238 14.18 2.08 28.33
N PRO A 239 14.42 2.46 29.59
CA PRO A 239 15.30 3.57 29.91
C PRO A 239 16.73 3.28 29.41
N PRO A 240 17.49 4.32 29.00
CA PRO A 240 18.83 4.14 28.47
C PRO A 240 19.73 3.40 29.49
N GLY A 241 20.25 2.24 29.11
CA GLY A 241 21.13 1.39 29.91
C GLY A 241 20.58 0.02 30.33
N GLN A 242 19.33 -0.31 30.04
CA GLN A 242 18.77 -1.65 30.25
C GLN A 242 18.63 -2.40 28.94
N SER A 243 19.36 -3.51 28.78
CA SER A 243 19.18 -4.44 27.65
C SER A 243 17.86 -5.24 27.81
N PRO A 244 17.13 -5.51 26.74
CA PRO A 244 15.96 -6.36 26.81
C PRO A 244 16.34 -7.78 27.27
N PRO A 245 15.48 -8.47 28.04
CA PRO A 245 15.75 -9.85 28.45
C PRO A 245 15.86 -10.74 27.21
N ILE A 246 16.91 -11.56 27.17
CA ILE A 246 17.13 -12.57 26.12
C ILE A 246 15.95 -13.58 26.22
N PRO A 247 15.22 -13.84 25.13
CA PRO A 247 14.18 -14.88 25.15
C PRO A 247 14.82 -16.23 25.48
N ALA A 248 14.24 -16.91 26.47
CA ALA A 248 14.65 -18.28 26.81
C ALA A 248 14.45 -19.20 25.58
N SER A 249 15.47 -20.02 25.32
CA SER A 249 15.57 -21.00 24.23
C SER A 249 14.47 -22.04 24.26
#